data_0402ca15c76aff62dbe7d7d4b1a714c3
#
_entry.id   0402ca15c76aff62dbe7d7d4b1a714c3
#
_cell.length_a   1.000
_cell.length_b   1.000
_cell.length_c   1.000
_cell.angle_alpha   90.00
_cell.angle_beta   90.00
_cell.angle_gamma   90.00
#
_symmetry.space_group_name_H-M   'P 1'
#
loop_
_entity.id
_entity.type
_entity.pdbx_description
1 polymer ?
#
loop_
_entity_poly.entity_id
_entity_poly.type
_entity_poly.pdbx_seq_one_letter_code
_entity_poly.pdbx_strand_id
1 'polypeptide(L)'
;VHAKNRPMKKHEEICVFSEGNTLHEGQSINRMPYYPQGLIELPKNTLRRTRNDAGDNTVMSKRKSHKETICTHTNYPTSILKYDIEMNEDRFHECQKPLLLCEYMINTYTEEGELVLDNCVGSGQSAIACLKTNRKYIVMDNKEKHILTTKNRIEQFKEIN
;
A
#
# COMPACT_ATOMS: atom_id res chain seq x y z
N VAL A 1 -18.79 -25.19 6.46
CA VAL A 1 -17.39 -25.23 6.91
C VAL A 1 -16.50 -25.55 5.72
N HIS A 2 -15.90 -24.50 5.12
CA HIS A 2 -15.15 -24.63 3.87
C HIS A 2 -13.80 -25.35 4.00
N ALA A 3 -13.22 -25.37 5.21
CA ALA A 3 -11.91 -25.95 5.49
C ALA A 3 -11.82 -27.46 5.21
N LYS A 4 -12.93 -28.17 5.20
CA LYS A 4 -12.98 -29.61 4.85
C LYS A 4 -12.88 -29.88 3.35
N ASN A 5 -13.22 -28.88 2.51
CA ASN A 5 -13.38 -29.08 1.08
C ASN A 5 -12.30 -28.36 0.24
N ARG A 6 -11.58 -27.41 0.84
CA ARG A 6 -10.51 -26.65 0.20
C ARG A 6 -9.60 -26.00 1.24
N PRO A 7 -8.35 -25.66 0.90
CA PRO A 7 -7.48 -24.88 1.78
C PRO A 7 -8.13 -23.55 2.16
N MET A 8 -7.95 -23.14 3.41
CA MET A 8 -8.42 -21.84 3.87
C MET A 8 -7.54 -20.74 3.29
N LYS A 9 -8.17 -19.72 2.70
CA LYS A 9 -7.49 -18.52 2.23
C LYS A 9 -6.98 -17.74 3.45
N LYS A 10 -5.67 -17.49 3.50
CA LYS A 10 -5.00 -16.76 4.60
C LYS A 10 -4.48 -15.37 4.19
N HIS A 11 -4.72 -14.96 2.96
CA HIS A 11 -4.31 -13.65 2.45
C HIS A 11 -5.38 -13.09 1.52
N GLU A 12 -5.36 -11.80 1.34
CA GLU A 12 -6.09 -11.09 0.30
C GLU A 12 -5.10 -10.51 -0.71
N GLU A 13 -5.52 -10.36 -1.93
CA GLU A 13 -4.71 -9.78 -2.99
C GLU A 13 -5.12 -8.32 -3.20
N ILE A 14 -4.13 -7.46 -3.35
CA ILE A 14 -4.32 -6.06 -3.73
C ILE A 14 -3.74 -5.90 -5.13
N CYS A 15 -4.58 -5.53 -6.08
CA CYS A 15 -4.18 -5.24 -7.44
C CYS A 15 -4.09 -3.72 -7.63
N VAL A 16 -2.94 -3.25 -8.09
CA VAL A 16 -2.74 -1.84 -8.41
C VAL A 16 -2.68 -1.70 -9.93
N PHE A 17 -3.51 -0.82 -10.46
CA PHE A 17 -3.60 -0.53 -11.88
C PHE A 17 -3.23 0.92 -12.13
N SER A 18 -2.54 1.19 -13.23
CA SER A 18 -2.26 2.54 -13.68
C SER A 18 -2.28 2.60 -15.20
N GLU A 19 -2.51 3.77 -15.74
CA GLU A 19 -2.40 4.03 -17.17
C GLU A 19 -0.95 4.02 -17.65
N GLY A 20 0.00 4.32 -16.75
CA GLY A 20 1.42 4.36 -17.02
C GLY A 20 2.13 3.05 -16.75
N ASN A 21 3.32 2.90 -17.36
CA ASN A 21 4.16 1.73 -17.17
C ASN A 21 4.83 1.73 -15.79
N THR A 22 4.86 0.57 -15.13
CA THR A 22 5.55 0.37 -13.85
C THR A 22 7.03 0.01 -14.01
N LEU A 23 7.51 -0.25 -15.23
CA LEU A 23 8.86 -0.71 -15.49
C LEU A 23 9.89 0.41 -15.38
N HIS A 24 11.10 0.03 -14.93
CA HIS A 24 12.20 0.91 -14.56
C HIS A 24 12.90 1.64 -15.72
N GLU A 25 12.60 1.33 -16.96
CA GLU A 25 13.30 1.88 -18.09
C GLU A 25 12.61 3.11 -18.65
N GLY A 26 13.18 4.25 -18.32
CA GLY A 26 12.84 5.54 -18.88
C GLY A 26 12.01 6.45 -17.98
N GLN A 27 12.25 7.71 -18.13
CA GLN A 27 11.47 8.78 -17.51
C GLN A 27 10.16 8.95 -18.30
N SER A 28 9.25 7.96 -18.22
CA SER A 28 7.93 8.14 -18.81
C SER A 28 7.16 9.19 -18.01
N ILE A 29 6.62 10.18 -18.71
CA ILE A 29 5.76 11.21 -18.15
C ILE A 29 4.49 10.61 -17.50
N ASN A 30 4.10 9.42 -17.90
CA ASN A 30 2.94 8.69 -17.41
C ASN A 30 3.33 7.58 -16.42
N ARG A 31 4.46 7.72 -15.75
CA ARG A 31 4.85 6.74 -14.72
C ARG A 31 3.87 6.77 -13.56
N MET A 32 3.43 5.58 -13.13
CA MET A 32 2.65 5.45 -11.89
C MET A 32 3.42 6.05 -10.70
N PRO A 33 2.82 6.96 -9.93
CA PRO A 33 3.44 7.45 -8.72
C PRO A 33 3.67 6.28 -7.75
N TYR A 34 4.85 6.24 -7.13
CA TYR A 34 5.20 5.22 -6.15
C TYR A 34 6.15 5.80 -5.12
N TYR A 35 5.69 5.91 -3.90
CA TYR A 35 6.41 6.45 -2.75
C TYR A 35 6.62 5.31 -1.73
N PRO A 36 7.75 4.60 -1.78
CA PRO A 36 7.98 3.46 -0.91
C PRO A 36 7.99 3.87 0.56
N GLN A 37 7.19 3.20 1.36
CA GLN A 37 7.03 3.48 2.79
C GLN A 37 8.03 2.68 3.63
N GLY A 38 8.42 3.23 4.80
CA GLY A 38 9.25 2.54 5.78
C GLY A 38 10.74 2.44 5.41
N LEU A 39 11.21 3.29 4.50
CA LEU A 39 12.63 3.34 4.14
C LEU A 39 13.49 3.79 5.33
N ILE A 40 14.67 3.20 5.43
CA ILE A 40 15.69 3.59 6.41
C ILE A 40 16.89 4.13 5.64
N GLU A 41 17.31 5.36 5.97
CA GLU A 41 18.52 5.94 5.39
C GLU A 41 19.77 5.17 5.79
N LEU A 42 20.65 4.99 4.84
CA LEU A 42 21.95 4.40 5.05
C LEU A 42 23.02 5.50 5.18
N PRO A 43 24.13 5.23 5.91
CA PRO A 43 25.26 6.13 5.94
C PRO A 43 25.72 6.49 4.52
N LYS A 44 26.13 7.75 4.31
CA LYS A 44 26.64 8.21 3.02
C LYS A 44 27.70 7.27 2.47
N ASN A 45 27.61 6.97 1.18
CA ASN A 45 28.53 6.08 0.46
C ASN A 45 28.44 4.58 0.80
N THR A 46 27.28 4.09 1.27
CA THR A 46 27.09 2.65 1.41
C THR A 46 27.10 1.99 0.04
N LEU A 47 28.17 1.25 -0.26
CA LEU A 47 28.30 0.49 -1.50
C LEU A 47 27.60 -0.85 -1.37
N ARG A 48 26.65 -1.14 -2.25
CA ARG A 48 26.06 -2.46 -2.42
C ARG A 48 26.79 -3.17 -3.56
N ARG A 49 27.51 -4.23 -3.22
CA ARG A 49 28.02 -5.16 -4.24
C ARG A 49 26.90 -6.09 -4.64
N THR A 50 26.57 -6.13 -5.92
CA THR A 50 25.72 -7.18 -6.43
C THR A 50 26.45 -8.49 -6.26
N ARG A 51 25.97 -9.38 -5.40
CA ARG A 51 26.50 -10.73 -5.27
C ARG A 51 26.21 -11.46 -6.58
N ASN A 52 27.23 -11.70 -7.36
CA ASN A 52 27.17 -12.75 -8.36
C ASN A 52 27.28 -14.06 -7.59
N ASP A 53 26.18 -14.73 -7.34
CA ASP A 53 26.20 -16.13 -6.94
C ASP A 53 26.73 -16.93 -8.15
N ALA A 54 28.05 -17.05 -8.18
CA ALA A 54 28.74 -17.95 -9.09
C ALA A 54 28.49 -19.38 -8.60
N GLY A 55 27.36 -19.95 -8.93
CA GLY A 55 27.04 -21.30 -8.46
C GLY A 55 25.88 -22.00 -9.18
N ASP A 56 25.09 -21.30 -9.94
CA ASP A 56 23.99 -21.94 -10.64
C ASP A 56 24.19 -21.89 -12.15
N ASN A 57 24.37 -23.07 -12.73
CA ASN A 57 24.50 -23.31 -14.19
C ASN A 57 23.16 -23.19 -14.94
N THR A 58 22.28 -22.31 -14.51
CA THR A 58 21.07 -22.03 -15.28
C THR A 58 21.36 -21.07 -16.43
N VAL A 59 20.83 -21.42 -17.58
CA VAL A 59 21.08 -20.84 -18.93
C VAL A 59 20.73 -19.34 -19.02
N MET A 60 20.28 -18.70 -17.96
CA MET A 60 19.62 -17.39 -18.00
C MET A 60 20.41 -16.21 -17.47
N SER A 61 21.66 -16.27 -17.10
CA SER A 61 22.34 -15.01 -16.78
C SER A 61 23.87 -15.04 -16.78
N LYS A 62 24.43 -14.85 -17.92
CA LYS A 62 25.75 -14.18 -17.99
C LYS A 62 25.55 -12.67 -18.18
N ARG A 63 24.93 -11.99 -17.24
CA ARG A 63 25.04 -10.54 -17.15
C ARG A 63 26.34 -10.17 -16.44
N LYS A 64 27.38 -10.02 -17.23
CA LYS A 64 28.62 -9.38 -16.80
C LYS A 64 28.38 -7.88 -16.67
N SER A 65 28.01 -7.39 -15.51
CA SER A 65 28.27 -5.99 -15.15
C SER A 65 28.34 -5.86 -13.64
N HIS A 66 29.53 -5.85 -13.11
CA HIS A 66 29.78 -5.39 -11.75
C HIS A 66 29.63 -3.87 -11.73
N LYS A 67 28.43 -3.36 -11.64
CA LYS A 67 28.23 -1.95 -11.30
C LYS A 67 28.08 -1.88 -9.80
N GLU A 68 29.04 -1.25 -9.15
CA GLU A 68 28.85 -0.81 -7.78
C GLU A 68 27.74 0.24 -7.77
N THR A 69 26.70 0.00 -6.99
CA THR A 69 25.57 0.93 -6.88
C THR A 69 25.63 1.53 -5.49
N ILE A 70 25.62 2.85 -5.40
CA ILE A 70 25.46 3.56 -4.13
C ILE A 70 24.02 3.38 -3.69
N CYS A 71 23.83 2.79 -2.52
CA CYS A 71 22.52 2.66 -1.89
C CYS A 71 22.35 3.74 -0.84
N THR A 72 21.31 4.53 -0.97
CA THR A 72 20.96 5.59 -0.02
C THR A 72 20.01 5.12 1.05
N HIS A 73 19.22 4.08 0.76
CA HIS A 73 18.19 3.56 1.65
C HIS A 73 18.19 2.04 1.69
N THR A 74 17.65 1.50 2.77
CA THR A 74 17.31 0.07 2.94
C THR A 74 15.86 -0.08 3.39
N ASN A 75 15.45 -1.31 3.71
CA ASN A 75 14.09 -1.64 4.14
C ASN A 75 13.01 -1.29 3.11
N TYR A 76 13.29 -1.53 1.82
CA TYR A 76 12.26 -1.37 0.78
C TYR A 76 11.08 -2.32 1.02
N PRO A 77 9.86 -1.85 0.76
CA PRO A 77 8.64 -2.66 0.90
C PRO A 77 8.72 -3.98 0.13
N THR A 78 8.15 -5.01 0.71
CA THR A 78 7.97 -6.32 0.06
C THR A 78 6.55 -6.47 -0.46
N SER A 79 6.31 -7.48 -1.30
CA SER A 79 4.99 -7.78 -1.84
C SER A 79 4.01 -8.36 -0.82
N ILE A 80 4.48 -8.69 0.39
CA ILE A 80 3.64 -9.22 1.46
C ILE A 80 3.53 -8.17 2.56
N LEU A 81 2.31 -7.68 2.77
CA LEU A 81 1.97 -6.76 3.84
C LEU A 81 1.25 -7.53 4.96
N LYS A 82 1.57 -7.22 6.21
CA LYS A 82 0.94 -7.84 7.38
C LYS A 82 0.30 -6.75 8.23
N TYR A 83 -1.01 -6.83 8.35
CA TYR A 83 -1.80 -5.95 9.20
C TYR A 83 -2.80 -6.78 9.98
N ASP A 84 -2.97 -6.45 11.25
CA ASP A 84 -4.02 -7.05 12.06
C ASP A 84 -5.37 -6.45 11.70
N ILE A 85 -6.40 -7.29 11.76
CA ILE A 85 -7.78 -6.85 11.58
C ILE A 85 -8.25 -6.24 12.89
N GLU A 86 -8.80 -5.04 12.81
CA GLU A 86 -9.45 -4.39 13.95
C GLU A 86 -10.59 -5.27 14.47
N MET A 87 -10.59 -5.50 15.76
CA MET A 87 -11.55 -6.36 16.44
C MET A 87 -12.42 -5.56 17.41
N ASN A 88 -13.61 -6.11 17.70
CA ASN A 88 -14.53 -5.56 18.70
C ASN A 88 -15.13 -4.20 18.35
N GLU A 89 -15.02 -3.22 19.25
CA GLU A 89 -15.69 -1.91 19.18
C GLU A 89 -15.25 -1.07 17.96
N ASP A 90 -14.05 -1.30 17.45
CA ASP A 90 -13.51 -0.59 16.28
C ASP A 90 -13.96 -1.22 14.95
N ARG A 91 -14.74 -2.30 15.01
CA ARG A 91 -15.23 -2.98 13.82
C ARG A 91 -16.65 -2.55 13.46
N PHE A 92 -16.77 -1.63 12.55
CA PHE A 92 -18.05 -1.07 12.08
C PHE A 92 -18.65 -1.79 10.87
N HIS A 93 -17.87 -2.70 10.23
CA HIS A 93 -18.30 -3.41 9.02
C HIS A 93 -17.66 -4.80 8.94
N GLU A 94 -18.40 -5.81 8.42
CA GLU A 94 -17.91 -7.20 8.32
C GLU A 94 -16.64 -7.34 7.46
N CYS A 95 -16.54 -6.55 6.39
CA CYS A 95 -15.41 -6.55 5.46
C CYS A 95 -14.48 -5.36 5.69
N GLN A 96 -14.44 -4.80 6.90
CA GLN A 96 -13.58 -3.66 7.21
C GLN A 96 -12.12 -4.02 6.98
N LYS A 97 -11.42 -3.15 6.27
CA LYS A 97 -9.97 -3.26 6.08
C LYS A 97 -9.23 -2.54 7.21
N PRO A 98 -8.03 -2.98 7.57
CA PRO A 98 -7.22 -2.27 8.56
C PRO A 98 -6.96 -0.82 8.14
N LEU A 99 -7.13 0.12 9.05
CA LEU A 99 -6.90 1.54 8.79
C LEU A 99 -5.46 1.80 8.32
N LEU A 100 -4.50 1.17 8.99
CA LEU A 100 -3.07 1.26 8.62
C LEU A 100 -2.77 0.77 7.20
N LEU A 101 -3.52 -0.22 6.70
CA LEU A 101 -3.40 -0.65 5.32
C LEU A 101 -3.89 0.44 4.35
N CYS A 102 -5.02 1.09 4.67
CA CYS A 102 -5.53 2.20 3.85
C CYS A 102 -4.54 3.38 3.84
N GLU A 103 -3.99 3.75 5.00
CA GLU A 103 -2.95 4.79 5.11
C GLU A 103 -1.70 4.43 4.28
N TYR A 104 -1.25 3.17 4.37
CA TYR A 104 -0.11 2.69 3.60
C TYR A 104 -0.34 2.82 2.09
N MET A 105 -1.50 2.38 1.59
CA MET A 105 -1.84 2.45 0.17
C MET A 105 -1.93 3.89 -0.33
N ILE A 106 -2.59 4.77 0.44
CA ILE A 106 -2.72 6.18 0.11
C ILE A 106 -1.35 6.86 0.07
N ASN A 107 -0.52 6.67 1.09
CA ASN A 107 0.83 7.25 1.13
C ASN A 107 1.75 6.70 0.04
N THR A 108 1.54 5.45 -0.40
CA THR A 108 2.39 4.81 -1.42
C THR A 108 2.07 5.31 -2.82
N TYR A 109 0.83 5.67 -3.11
CA TYR A 109 0.39 5.96 -4.48
C TYR A 109 -0.15 7.37 -4.70
N THR A 110 -0.14 8.22 -3.68
CA THR A 110 -0.60 9.61 -3.78
C THR A 110 0.32 10.58 -3.05
N GLU A 111 0.26 11.84 -3.43
CA GLU A 111 0.87 12.97 -2.71
C GLU A 111 -0.14 13.68 -1.79
N GLU A 112 0.38 14.47 -0.84
CA GLU A 112 -0.48 15.30 0.01
C GLU A 112 -1.32 16.27 -0.82
N GLY A 113 -2.57 16.44 -0.42
CA GLY A 113 -3.53 17.31 -1.11
C GLY A 113 -4.21 16.67 -2.32
N GLU A 114 -3.76 15.51 -2.80
CA GLU A 114 -4.41 14.79 -3.89
C GLU A 114 -5.78 14.24 -3.49
N LEU A 115 -6.57 13.92 -4.49
CA LEU A 115 -7.94 13.44 -4.34
C LEU A 115 -8.00 11.92 -4.46
N VAL A 116 -8.53 11.27 -3.44
CA VAL A 116 -8.79 9.82 -3.39
C VAL A 116 -10.29 9.57 -3.55
N LEU A 117 -10.65 8.65 -4.41
CA LEU A 117 -12.03 8.19 -4.62
C LEU A 117 -12.20 6.78 -4.07
N ASP A 118 -13.22 6.59 -3.24
CA ASP A 118 -13.69 5.26 -2.81
C ASP A 118 -15.18 5.13 -3.08
N ASN A 119 -15.55 4.26 -3.99
CA ASN A 119 -16.92 4.02 -4.40
C ASN A 119 -17.65 2.94 -3.59
N CYS A 120 -17.01 2.36 -2.58
CA CYS A 120 -17.52 1.30 -1.72
C CYS A 120 -17.03 1.49 -0.27
N VAL A 121 -17.21 2.69 0.29
CA VAL A 121 -16.54 3.14 1.51
C VAL A 121 -16.86 2.32 2.76
N GLY A 122 -18.00 1.67 2.82
CA GLY A 122 -18.40 0.80 3.93
C GLY A 122 -18.33 1.48 5.29
N SER A 123 -17.30 1.14 6.09
CA SER A 123 -17.07 1.71 7.41
C SER A 123 -16.30 3.03 7.43
N GLY A 124 -15.87 3.56 6.28
CA GLY A 124 -15.18 4.86 6.20
C GLY A 124 -13.66 4.80 6.42
N GLN A 125 -13.03 3.64 6.34
CA GLN A 125 -11.59 3.52 6.59
C GLN A 125 -10.75 4.38 5.64
N SER A 126 -11.09 4.40 4.35
CA SER A 126 -10.41 5.24 3.36
C SER A 126 -10.57 6.72 3.64
N ALA A 127 -11.75 7.17 4.09
CA ALA A 127 -11.99 8.56 4.44
C ALA A 127 -11.15 9.01 5.64
N ILE A 128 -11.09 8.20 6.70
CA ILE A 128 -10.26 8.46 7.88
C ILE A 128 -8.77 8.42 7.51
N ALA A 129 -8.35 7.46 6.70
CA ALA A 129 -6.98 7.40 6.22
C ALA A 129 -6.59 8.65 5.41
N CYS A 130 -7.47 9.16 4.55
CA CYS A 130 -7.25 10.40 3.81
C CYS A 130 -7.09 11.61 4.75
N LEU A 131 -7.94 11.72 5.77
CA LEU A 131 -7.83 12.79 6.77
C LEU A 131 -6.50 12.75 7.51
N LYS A 132 -6.09 11.56 7.98
CA LYS A 132 -4.81 11.36 8.68
C LYS A 132 -3.58 11.65 7.82
N THR A 133 -3.71 11.50 6.51
CA THR A 133 -2.60 11.64 5.56
C THR A 133 -2.67 12.93 4.73
N ASN A 134 -3.53 13.88 5.09
CA ASN A 134 -3.73 15.15 4.39
C ASN A 134 -4.13 15.00 2.90
N ARG A 135 -4.97 14.00 2.59
CA ARG A 135 -5.55 13.84 1.25
C ARG A 135 -7.00 14.28 1.24
N LYS A 136 -7.45 14.76 0.08
CA LYS A 136 -8.87 14.99 -0.18
C LYS A 136 -9.54 13.67 -0.51
N TYR A 137 -10.84 13.56 -0.24
CA TYR A 137 -11.57 12.34 -0.54
C TYR A 137 -12.96 12.60 -1.11
N ILE A 138 -13.38 11.70 -1.96
CA ILE A 138 -14.79 11.52 -2.35
C ILE A 138 -15.12 10.07 -2.02
N VAL A 139 -16.14 9.86 -1.20
CA VAL A 139 -16.53 8.51 -0.77
C VAL A 139 -18.01 8.28 -1.04
N MET A 140 -18.32 7.09 -1.50
CA MET A 140 -19.68 6.68 -1.87
C MET A 140 -19.97 5.28 -1.31
N ASP A 141 -21.23 5.02 -1.09
CA ASP A 141 -21.74 3.67 -0.81
C ASP A 141 -23.19 3.58 -1.24
N ASN A 142 -23.66 2.41 -1.60
CA ASN A 142 -25.04 2.17 -1.99
C ASN A 142 -25.98 1.97 -0.79
N LYS A 143 -25.45 1.87 0.43
CA LYS A 143 -26.21 1.71 1.67
C LYS A 143 -26.11 2.96 2.52
N GLU A 144 -27.26 3.58 2.78
CA GLU A 144 -27.37 4.78 3.62
C GLU A 144 -26.75 4.58 5.01
N LYS A 145 -26.93 3.40 5.60
CA LYS A 145 -26.30 3.03 6.89
C LYS A 145 -24.77 3.20 6.87
N HIS A 146 -24.12 2.80 5.78
CA HIS A 146 -22.67 2.92 5.66
C HIS A 146 -22.23 4.38 5.55
N ILE A 147 -22.97 5.17 4.77
CA ILE A 147 -22.70 6.61 4.67
C ILE A 147 -22.87 7.31 6.02
N LEU A 148 -23.91 6.96 6.78
CA LEU A 148 -24.13 7.52 8.11
C LEU A 148 -22.99 7.13 9.08
N THR A 149 -22.60 5.86 9.08
CA THR A 149 -21.45 5.39 9.88
C THR A 149 -20.18 6.17 9.53
N THR A 150 -19.89 6.33 8.24
CA THR A 150 -18.73 7.07 7.75
C THR A 150 -18.76 8.53 8.19
N LYS A 151 -19.91 9.21 8.06
CA LYS A 151 -20.08 10.61 8.52
C LYS A 151 -19.80 10.76 10.02
N ASN A 152 -20.41 9.92 10.84
CA ASN A 152 -20.22 9.97 12.30
C ASN A 152 -18.75 9.78 12.69
N ARG A 153 -18.05 8.84 12.04
CA ARG A 153 -16.63 8.60 12.28
C ARG A 153 -15.74 9.78 11.85
N ILE A 154 -16.08 10.43 10.74
CA ILE A 154 -15.37 11.63 10.28
C ILE A 154 -15.56 12.78 11.27
N GLU A 155 -16.77 12.97 11.78
CA GLU A 155 -17.06 13.99 12.79
C GLU A 155 -16.27 13.73 14.08
N GLN A 156 -16.34 12.51 14.62
CA GLN A 156 -15.54 12.10 15.78
C GLN A 156 -14.04 12.32 15.58
N PHE A 157 -13.52 11.96 14.41
CA PHE A 157 -12.11 12.18 14.11
C PHE A 157 -11.72 13.67 14.15
N LYS A 158 -12.58 14.55 13.63
CA LYS A 158 -12.35 16.01 13.61
C LYS A 158 -12.49 16.67 14.98
N GLU A 159 -13.26 16.09 15.90
CA GLU A 159 -13.39 16.59 17.25
C GLU A 159 -12.19 16.27 18.14
N ILE A 160 -11.46 15.21 17.81
CA ILE A 160 -10.30 14.72 18.59
C ILE A 160 -8.99 15.36 18.10
N ASN A 161 -8.91 15.79 16.84
CA ASN A 161 -7.70 16.32 16.19
C ASN A 161 -7.88 17.74 15.68
#